data_45210561f298c6f9b2bd687985f53265
#
_entry.id   45210561f298c6f9b2bd687985f53265
#
_cell.length_a   1.000
_cell.length_b   1.000
_cell.length_c   1.000
_cell.angle_alpha   90.00
_cell.angle_beta   90.00
_cell.angle_gamma   90.00
#
_symmetry.space_group_name_H-M   'P 1'
#
loop_
_entity.id
_entity.type
_entity.pdbx_description
1 polymer ?
#
loop_
_entity_poly.entity_id
_entity_poly.type
_entity_poly.pdbx_seq_one_letter_code
_entity_poly.pdbx_strand_id
1 'polypeptide(L)'
;MSHVPVLPLPRRAARSAPVLPLVAVVALLGLPVAGDGAQPSDAVSALVVGYCVILLLRERRRPLSPRAAVVLGLPVAGLAVAAMGAASPAAGIGGMARYLQVFVLVPAAVLVLLRGRADFRLLAWSFVGLALWQGAVGVHQYVTGTGASYQGETVRAVGTFGAQDVMGMATAVALGVVCATGLALGRTPSWQRAVAAGCAAVLLVPLAVSFSRGAWIATALTCVVQLALAGLRRALKAGAAVVAAGVILVGGFGVGSAMLQERIDSITQVADAPDQSVVDRYTLWASAVGMWREQPLTGVGLKNFPEYRDGHATLALSSGSDIEGAGEAFHKQALLSPHSMYLLVLSEQGLLGFCALVGSWLALLVCAVRGLARARRDGAGLDCALIACGLLLWQLVDYVYGDIGGPSTLLTGVALGLTAWWGLAERASADTAHRDTLPGRVEEAVAR
;
A
#
# COMPACT_ATOMS: atom_id res chain seq x y z
N MET A 1 -25.34 29.79 32.79
CA MET A 1 -24.78 28.59 32.11
C MET A 1 -25.45 28.46 30.79
N SER A 2 -24.79 28.91 29.71
CA SER A 2 -25.34 28.95 28.37
C SER A 2 -25.18 27.57 27.73
N HIS A 3 -26.27 26.88 27.44
CA HIS A 3 -26.26 25.67 26.65
C HIS A 3 -25.88 26.01 25.19
N VAL A 4 -24.67 25.62 24.76
CA VAL A 4 -24.29 25.62 23.35
C VAL A 4 -25.04 24.49 22.66
N PRO A 5 -25.88 24.75 21.66
CA PRO A 5 -26.56 23.70 20.93
C PRO A 5 -25.55 22.90 20.12
N VAL A 6 -25.37 21.63 20.44
CA VAL A 6 -24.61 20.68 19.61
C VAL A 6 -25.43 20.43 18.35
N LEU A 7 -24.99 21.01 17.25
CA LEU A 7 -25.58 20.74 15.93
C LEU A 7 -25.47 19.24 15.61
N PRO A 8 -26.60 18.57 15.31
CA PRO A 8 -26.54 17.15 14.94
C PRO A 8 -25.81 17.00 13.61
N LEU A 9 -24.75 16.19 13.61
CA LEU A 9 -24.04 15.82 12.40
C LEU A 9 -25.01 15.29 11.33
N PRO A 10 -24.85 15.67 10.06
CA PRO A 10 -25.74 15.17 9.00
C PRO A 10 -25.70 13.63 8.98
N ARG A 11 -26.85 12.99 8.81
CA ARG A 11 -27.04 11.52 8.91
C ARG A 11 -26.04 10.70 8.10
N ARG A 12 -25.46 11.24 7.01
CA ARG A 12 -24.38 10.62 6.22
C ARG A 12 -23.07 10.60 6.98
N ALA A 13 -22.68 11.71 7.65
CA ALA A 13 -21.45 11.78 8.43
C ALA A 13 -21.48 10.86 9.66
N ALA A 14 -22.64 10.71 10.31
CA ALA A 14 -22.81 9.79 11.44
C ALA A 14 -22.67 8.30 11.04
N ARG A 15 -22.99 7.94 9.79
CA ARG A 15 -22.81 6.57 9.28
C ARG A 15 -21.35 6.21 8.99
N SER A 16 -20.52 7.18 8.57
CA SER A 16 -19.11 6.97 8.22
C SER A 16 -18.14 7.30 9.37
N ALA A 17 -18.66 7.69 10.54
CA ALA A 17 -17.84 8.06 11.69
C ALA A 17 -16.74 7.03 12.07
N PRO A 18 -16.98 5.71 11.99
CA PRO A 18 -15.96 4.71 12.35
C PRO A 18 -14.76 4.64 11.39
N VAL A 19 -14.93 5.05 10.13
CA VAL A 19 -13.83 5.03 9.14
C VAL A 19 -12.96 6.29 9.19
N LEU A 20 -13.44 7.38 9.79
CA LEU A 20 -12.72 8.65 9.86
C LEU A 20 -11.33 8.55 10.51
N PRO A 21 -11.12 7.77 11.58
CA PRO A 21 -9.78 7.57 12.12
C PRO A 21 -8.79 6.97 11.11
N LEU A 22 -9.23 6.05 10.24
CA LEU A 22 -8.40 5.49 9.19
C LEU A 22 -8.10 6.52 8.09
N VAL A 23 -9.07 7.34 7.73
CA VAL A 23 -8.86 8.46 6.80
C VAL A 23 -7.85 9.45 7.39
N ALA A 24 -7.92 9.72 8.70
CA ALA A 24 -6.96 10.56 9.38
C ALA A 24 -5.54 9.98 9.37
N VAL A 25 -5.38 8.66 9.56
CA VAL A 25 -4.08 7.99 9.42
C VAL A 25 -3.48 8.21 8.03
N VAL A 26 -4.29 8.03 6.97
CA VAL A 26 -3.83 8.27 5.59
C VAL A 26 -3.52 9.76 5.37
N ALA A 27 -4.34 10.67 5.86
CA ALA A 27 -4.12 12.12 5.69
C ALA A 27 -2.85 12.60 6.41
N LEU A 28 -2.53 12.05 7.59
CA LEU A 28 -1.34 12.41 8.34
C LEU A 28 -0.03 12.03 7.65
N LEU A 29 -0.07 11.06 6.73
CA LEU A 29 1.07 10.75 5.86
C LEU A 29 1.34 11.87 4.81
N GLY A 30 0.47 12.85 4.70
CA GLY A 30 0.71 14.07 3.93
C GLY A 30 1.54 15.12 4.65
N LEU A 31 1.80 14.96 5.95
CA LEU A 31 2.65 15.88 6.71
C LEU A 31 4.13 15.63 6.43
N PRO A 32 4.96 16.68 6.44
CA PRO A 32 6.40 16.51 6.31
C PRO A 32 6.96 15.65 7.45
N VAL A 33 7.90 14.78 7.09
CA VAL A 33 8.66 13.98 8.04
C VAL A 33 9.68 14.89 8.74
N ALA A 34 9.66 14.94 10.06
CA ALA A 34 10.59 15.73 10.86
C ALA A 34 11.58 14.81 11.57
N GLY A 35 12.78 14.65 10.99
CA GLY A 35 13.88 13.88 11.60
C GLY A 35 13.61 12.37 11.72
N ASP A 36 14.46 11.68 12.49
CA ASP A 36 14.43 10.23 12.71
C ASP A 36 13.38 9.75 13.72
N GLY A 37 12.46 10.63 14.14
CA GLY A 37 11.46 10.34 15.17
C GLY A 37 10.27 9.52 14.70
N ALA A 38 9.48 9.04 15.67
CA ALA A 38 8.21 8.35 15.39
C ALA A 38 7.25 9.30 14.64
N GLN A 39 6.70 8.81 13.54
CA GLN A 39 5.78 9.60 12.71
C GLN A 39 4.42 9.80 13.41
N PRO A 40 3.76 10.97 13.24
CA PRO A 40 2.42 11.19 13.77
C PRO A 40 1.42 10.14 13.31
N SER A 41 1.56 9.66 12.07
CA SER A 41 0.74 8.58 11.49
C SER A 41 0.91 7.25 12.23
N ASP A 42 2.13 6.92 12.70
CA ASP A 42 2.37 5.70 13.49
C ASP A 42 1.68 5.77 14.86
N ALA A 43 1.80 6.90 15.55
CA ALA A 43 1.12 7.12 16.83
C ALA A 43 -0.40 7.05 16.68
N VAL A 44 -0.96 7.72 15.65
CA VAL A 44 -2.41 7.67 15.39
C VAL A 44 -2.87 6.28 14.98
N SER A 45 -2.07 5.53 14.19
CA SER A 45 -2.41 4.14 13.85
C SER A 45 -2.46 3.25 15.09
N ALA A 46 -1.54 3.42 16.03
CA ALA A 46 -1.56 2.72 17.33
C ALA A 46 -2.81 3.07 18.16
N LEU A 47 -3.21 4.35 18.17
CA LEU A 47 -4.46 4.78 18.80
C LEU A 47 -5.69 4.19 18.14
N VAL A 48 -5.72 4.10 16.81
CA VAL A 48 -6.82 3.45 16.06
C VAL A 48 -6.91 1.96 16.41
N VAL A 49 -5.76 1.27 16.47
CA VAL A 49 -5.73 -0.14 16.90
C VAL A 49 -6.22 -0.27 18.35
N GLY A 50 -5.75 0.58 19.28
CA GLY A 50 -6.23 0.61 20.66
C GLY A 50 -7.72 0.86 20.76
N TYR A 51 -8.24 1.80 20.00
CA TYR A 51 -9.69 2.06 19.89
C TYR A 51 -10.45 0.82 19.43
N CYS A 52 -9.96 0.13 18.39
CA CYS A 52 -10.57 -1.12 17.93
C CYS A 52 -10.59 -2.19 19.02
N VAL A 53 -9.50 -2.35 19.76
CA VAL A 53 -9.44 -3.31 20.89
C VAL A 53 -10.47 -2.96 21.95
N ILE A 54 -10.57 -1.70 22.36
CA ILE A 54 -11.56 -1.23 23.34
C ILE A 54 -12.99 -1.49 22.84
N LEU A 55 -13.26 -1.19 21.57
CA LEU A 55 -14.56 -1.41 20.94
C LEU A 55 -14.93 -2.89 20.96
N LEU A 56 -13.99 -3.77 20.64
CA LEU A 56 -14.17 -5.23 20.67
C LEU A 56 -14.48 -5.76 22.07
N LEU A 57 -13.72 -5.28 23.07
CA LEU A 57 -13.91 -5.67 24.45
C LEU A 57 -15.27 -5.21 25.01
N ARG A 58 -15.72 -3.99 24.61
CA ARG A 58 -17.01 -3.44 25.04
C ARG A 58 -18.20 -4.11 24.38
N GLU A 59 -18.14 -4.32 23.07
CA GLU A 59 -19.27 -4.88 22.33
C GLU A 59 -19.39 -6.40 22.48
N ARG A 60 -18.41 -7.09 23.07
CA ARG A 60 -18.31 -8.55 23.21
C ARG A 60 -18.61 -9.31 21.92
N ARG A 61 -18.49 -8.64 20.76
CA ARG A 61 -18.72 -9.23 19.46
C ARG A 61 -17.45 -9.91 18.99
N ARG A 62 -17.61 -11.00 18.22
CA ARG A 62 -16.53 -11.60 17.46
C ARG A 62 -16.52 -10.95 16.06
N PRO A 63 -15.77 -9.87 15.85
CA PRO A 63 -15.85 -9.09 14.61
C PRO A 63 -15.09 -9.75 13.48
N LEU A 64 -14.18 -10.66 13.79
CA LEU A 64 -13.39 -11.40 12.83
C LEU A 64 -13.96 -12.81 12.70
N SER A 65 -14.25 -13.21 11.46
CA SER A 65 -14.54 -14.60 11.16
C SER A 65 -13.33 -15.47 11.46
N PRO A 66 -13.49 -16.76 11.78
CA PRO A 66 -12.35 -17.67 11.98
C PRO A 66 -11.36 -17.65 10.81
N ARG A 67 -11.87 -17.51 9.58
CA ARG A 67 -11.04 -17.38 8.37
C ARG A 67 -10.20 -16.12 8.39
N ALA A 68 -10.80 -14.97 8.75
CA ALA A 68 -10.08 -13.70 8.84
C ALA A 68 -9.03 -13.75 9.95
N ALA A 69 -9.35 -14.32 11.10
CA ALA A 69 -8.41 -14.48 12.20
C ALA A 69 -7.21 -15.37 11.82
N VAL A 70 -7.44 -16.47 11.10
CA VAL A 70 -6.36 -17.34 10.62
C VAL A 70 -5.51 -16.63 9.57
N VAL A 71 -6.12 -16.05 8.53
CA VAL A 71 -5.38 -15.44 7.43
C VAL A 71 -4.55 -14.26 7.92
N LEU A 72 -5.10 -13.36 8.74
CA LEU A 72 -4.36 -12.22 9.28
C LEU A 72 -3.41 -12.59 10.44
N GLY A 73 -3.71 -13.66 11.17
CA GLY A 73 -2.90 -14.14 12.29
C GLY A 73 -1.73 -15.03 11.87
N LEU A 74 -1.77 -15.63 10.68
CA LEU A 74 -0.75 -16.57 10.23
C LEU A 74 0.69 -15.99 10.30
N PRO A 75 0.96 -14.73 9.91
CA PRO A 75 2.30 -14.13 10.02
C PRO A 75 2.85 -14.08 11.45
N VAL A 76 1.96 -14.02 12.47
CA VAL A 76 2.39 -13.91 13.89
C VAL A 76 3.27 -15.08 14.32
N ALA A 77 2.96 -16.29 13.85
CA ALA A 77 3.72 -17.47 14.20
C ALA A 77 5.19 -17.40 13.72
N GLY A 78 5.38 -17.01 12.45
CA GLY A 78 6.73 -16.82 11.88
C GLY A 78 7.50 -15.69 12.57
N LEU A 79 6.81 -14.58 12.86
CA LEU A 79 7.40 -13.44 13.57
C LEU A 79 7.83 -13.79 14.99
N ALA A 80 7.02 -14.57 15.72
CA ALA A 80 7.37 -14.99 17.07
C ALA A 80 8.64 -15.86 17.10
N VAL A 81 8.76 -16.80 16.15
CA VAL A 81 9.96 -17.62 16.02
C VAL A 81 11.19 -16.78 15.67
N ALA A 82 11.08 -15.89 14.70
CA ALA A 82 12.19 -15.03 14.26
C ALA A 82 12.63 -14.03 15.35
N ALA A 83 11.69 -13.54 16.15
CA ALA A 83 12.00 -12.62 17.24
C ALA A 83 12.84 -13.25 18.35
N MET A 84 12.72 -14.57 18.56
CA MET A 84 13.57 -15.31 19.52
C MET A 84 15.03 -15.38 19.08
N GLY A 85 15.30 -15.26 17.79
CA GLY A 85 16.65 -15.23 17.21
C GLY A 85 17.23 -13.81 17.04
N ALA A 86 16.53 -12.75 17.47
CA ALA A 86 17.03 -11.38 17.33
C ALA A 86 18.29 -11.13 18.17
N ALA A 87 19.26 -10.39 17.62
CA ALA A 87 20.55 -10.07 18.26
C ALA A 87 20.37 -9.29 19.58
N SER A 88 19.32 -8.48 19.68
CA SER A 88 18.97 -7.80 20.91
C SER A 88 17.44 -7.82 21.15
N PRO A 89 17.00 -7.83 22.44
CA PRO A 89 15.58 -7.75 22.77
C PRO A 89 14.90 -6.49 22.17
N ALA A 90 15.60 -5.36 22.15
CA ALA A 90 15.08 -4.11 21.60
C ALA A 90 14.82 -4.21 20.09
N ALA A 91 15.78 -4.75 19.34
CA ALA A 91 15.63 -4.97 17.89
C ALA A 91 14.49 -5.95 17.60
N GLY A 92 14.42 -7.06 18.35
CA GLY A 92 13.36 -8.06 18.22
C GLY A 92 11.97 -7.48 18.49
N ILE A 93 11.80 -6.76 19.60
CA ILE A 93 10.51 -6.12 19.96
C ILE A 93 10.13 -5.04 18.94
N GLY A 94 11.05 -4.16 18.56
CA GLY A 94 10.81 -3.10 17.58
C GLY A 94 10.45 -3.66 16.20
N GLY A 95 11.19 -4.66 15.74
CA GLY A 95 10.90 -5.35 14.49
C GLY A 95 9.54 -6.03 14.54
N MET A 96 9.26 -6.83 15.58
CA MET A 96 7.99 -7.50 15.76
C MET A 96 6.82 -6.51 15.82
N ALA A 97 6.96 -5.41 16.56
CA ALA A 97 5.92 -4.38 16.64
C ALA A 97 5.60 -3.79 15.27
N ARG A 98 6.62 -3.47 14.45
CA ARG A 98 6.43 -2.93 13.09
C ARG A 98 5.76 -3.93 12.15
N TYR A 99 6.21 -5.18 12.13
CA TYR A 99 5.59 -6.22 11.33
C TYR A 99 4.13 -6.48 11.73
N LEU A 100 3.87 -6.58 13.05
CA LEU A 100 2.51 -6.75 13.56
C LEU A 100 1.63 -5.55 13.21
N GLN A 101 2.14 -4.32 13.36
CA GLN A 101 1.41 -3.11 12.99
C GLN A 101 0.96 -3.17 11.53
N VAL A 102 1.88 -3.44 10.61
CA VAL A 102 1.65 -3.34 9.16
C VAL A 102 0.83 -4.53 8.62
N PHE A 103 1.15 -5.75 9.03
CA PHE A 103 0.58 -6.95 8.41
C PHE A 103 -0.59 -7.55 9.17
N VAL A 104 -0.82 -7.16 10.42
CA VAL A 104 -1.86 -7.76 11.27
C VAL A 104 -2.81 -6.71 11.83
N LEU A 105 -2.29 -5.76 12.61
CA LEU A 105 -3.11 -4.88 13.43
C LEU A 105 -3.84 -3.82 12.61
N VAL A 106 -3.15 -3.11 11.71
CA VAL A 106 -3.78 -2.12 10.83
C VAL A 106 -4.75 -2.79 9.86
N PRO A 107 -4.42 -3.90 9.16
CA PRO A 107 -5.41 -4.63 8.37
C PRO A 107 -6.63 -5.10 9.16
N ALA A 108 -6.44 -5.59 10.38
CA ALA A 108 -7.55 -5.99 11.25
C ALA A 108 -8.41 -4.79 11.66
N ALA A 109 -7.80 -3.64 11.99
CA ALA A 109 -8.53 -2.42 12.30
C ALA A 109 -9.38 -1.94 11.12
N VAL A 110 -8.84 -1.96 9.90
CA VAL A 110 -9.60 -1.64 8.68
C VAL A 110 -10.79 -2.59 8.53
N LEU A 111 -10.58 -3.91 8.71
CA LEU A 111 -11.63 -4.92 8.61
C LEU A 111 -12.76 -4.70 9.63
N VAL A 112 -12.43 -4.26 10.84
CA VAL A 112 -13.40 -4.00 11.93
C VAL A 112 -14.16 -2.69 11.72
N LEU A 113 -13.49 -1.64 11.26
CA LEU A 113 -14.07 -0.29 11.20
C LEU A 113 -14.88 -0.03 9.93
N LEU A 114 -14.58 -0.71 8.82
CA LEU A 114 -15.35 -0.57 7.58
C LEU A 114 -16.69 -1.30 7.70
N ARG A 115 -17.77 -0.55 7.57
CA ARG A 115 -19.16 -1.08 7.65
C ARG A 115 -19.78 -1.37 6.29
N GLY A 116 -19.24 -0.80 5.22
CA GLY A 116 -19.83 -0.96 3.90
C GLY A 116 -18.99 -0.42 2.75
N ARG A 117 -19.50 -0.57 1.54
CA ARG A 117 -18.83 -0.11 0.32
C ARG A 117 -18.63 1.41 0.26
N ALA A 118 -19.49 2.18 0.96
CA ALA A 118 -19.33 3.63 1.05
C ALA A 118 -18.05 4.00 1.83
N ASP A 119 -17.81 3.33 2.96
CA ASP A 119 -16.61 3.52 3.78
C ASP A 119 -15.36 3.07 3.02
N PHE A 120 -15.44 1.94 2.31
CA PHE A 120 -14.37 1.46 1.44
C PHE A 120 -13.99 2.52 0.38
N ARG A 121 -15.00 3.08 -0.32
CA ARG A 121 -14.77 4.13 -1.32
C ARG A 121 -14.20 5.40 -0.71
N LEU A 122 -14.66 5.79 0.47
CA LEU A 122 -14.13 6.95 1.18
C LEU A 122 -12.63 6.76 1.48
N LEU A 123 -12.24 5.59 1.97
CA LEU A 123 -10.84 5.27 2.22
C LEU A 123 -10.03 5.16 0.92
N ALA A 124 -10.60 4.62 -0.16
CA ALA A 124 -9.96 4.63 -1.48
C ALA A 124 -9.76 6.06 -2.01
N TRP A 125 -10.73 6.95 -1.81
CA TRP A 125 -10.59 8.36 -2.15
C TRP A 125 -9.55 9.10 -1.30
N SER A 126 -9.34 8.69 -0.04
CA SER A 126 -8.25 9.26 0.78
C SER A 126 -6.86 8.90 0.23
N PHE A 127 -6.68 7.69 -0.33
CA PHE A 127 -5.46 7.36 -1.07
C PHE A 127 -5.27 8.25 -2.29
N VAL A 128 -6.33 8.50 -3.07
CA VAL A 128 -6.26 9.42 -4.22
C VAL A 128 -5.92 10.84 -3.77
N GLY A 129 -6.54 11.32 -2.69
CA GLY A 129 -6.26 12.64 -2.12
C GLY A 129 -4.81 12.78 -1.63
N LEU A 130 -4.31 11.78 -0.91
CA LEU A 130 -2.91 11.74 -0.48
C LEU A 130 -1.95 11.72 -1.69
N ALA A 131 -2.26 10.91 -2.70
CA ALA A 131 -1.46 10.81 -3.91
C ALA A 131 -1.38 12.13 -4.68
N LEU A 132 -2.51 12.84 -4.80
CA LEU A 132 -2.54 14.17 -5.42
C LEU A 132 -1.71 15.18 -4.63
N TRP A 133 -1.79 15.17 -3.31
CA TRP A 133 -0.99 16.03 -2.45
C TRP A 133 0.51 15.72 -2.57
N GLN A 134 0.90 14.46 -2.37
CA GLN A 134 2.28 14.01 -2.51
C GLN A 134 2.83 14.26 -3.91
N GLY A 135 2.00 14.02 -4.93
CA GLY A 135 2.35 14.29 -6.32
C GLY A 135 2.54 15.78 -6.61
N ALA A 136 1.69 16.66 -6.06
CA ALA A 136 1.84 18.11 -6.23
C ALA A 136 3.14 18.61 -5.59
N VAL A 137 3.46 18.15 -4.37
CA VAL A 137 4.73 18.47 -3.70
C VAL A 137 5.91 17.94 -4.52
N GLY A 138 5.84 16.70 -4.99
CA GLY A 138 6.91 16.09 -5.79
C GLY A 138 7.15 16.80 -7.12
N VAL A 139 6.10 17.19 -7.84
CA VAL A 139 6.23 17.97 -9.09
C VAL A 139 6.84 19.33 -8.79
N HIS A 140 6.42 20.00 -7.71
CA HIS A 140 7.04 21.24 -7.27
C HIS A 140 8.54 21.07 -6.99
N GLN A 141 8.92 20.01 -6.23
CA GLN A 141 10.33 19.69 -5.95
C GLN A 141 11.13 19.47 -7.23
N TYR A 142 10.57 18.75 -8.20
CA TYR A 142 11.22 18.52 -9.50
C TYR A 142 11.45 19.81 -10.28
N VAL A 143 10.42 20.67 -10.36
CA VAL A 143 10.50 21.94 -11.12
C VAL A 143 11.45 22.95 -10.48
N THR A 144 11.51 22.99 -9.14
CA THR A 144 12.36 23.92 -8.39
C THR A 144 13.76 23.38 -8.08
N GLY A 145 14.05 22.11 -8.41
CA GLY A 145 15.32 21.49 -8.07
C GLY A 145 15.51 21.24 -6.57
N THR A 146 14.41 21.18 -5.77
CA THR A 146 14.46 21.02 -4.30
C THR A 146 14.18 19.61 -3.83
N GLY A 147 14.14 18.62 -4.72
CA GLY A 147 14.00 17.20 -4.40
C GLY A 147 15.31 16.60 -3.89
N ALA A 148 15.30 15.29 -3.67
CA ALA A 148 16.49 14.56 -3.25
C ALA A 148 17.43 14.30 -4.44
N SER A 149 18.72 14.49 -4.21
CA SER A 149 19.77 14.04 -5.11
C SER A 149 20.25 12.65 -4.70
N TYR A 150 20.62 11.85 -5.68
CA TYR A 150 21.15 10.52 -5.45
C TYR A 150 22.48 10.40 -6.18
N GLN A 151 23.59 10.24 -5.46
CA GLN A 151 24.96 10.16 -5.99
C GLN A 151 25.37 11.38 -6.85
N GLY A 152 24.89 12.57 -6.49
CA GLY A 152 25.20 13.81 -7.22
C GLY A 152 24.44 13.98 -8.53
N GLU A 153 23.60 13.01 -8.91
CA GLU A 153 22.83 13.06 -10.15
C GLU A 153 21.33 13.28 -9.90
N THR A 154 20.70 13.95 -10.84
CA THR A 154 19.26 14.26 -11.01
C THR A 154 18.37 14.28 -9.78
N VAL A 155 17.78 15.41 -9.54
CA VAL A 155 16.77 15.67 -8.52
C VAL A 155 15.59 14.70 -8.65
N ARG A 156 15.35 13.88 -7.63
CA ARG A 156 14.16 13.02 -7.52
C ARG A 156 13.08 13.71 -6.70
N ALA A 157 11.85 13.61 -7.16
CA ALA A 157 10.70 13.99 -6.38
C ALA A 157 10.44 12.95 -5.27
N VAL A 158 10.47 13.38 -4.02
CA VAL A 158 10.30 12.53 -2.82
C VAL A 158 9.06 12.88 -2.01
N GLY A 159 8.35 13.96 -2.39
CA GLY A 159 7.17 14.43 -1.68
C GLY A 159 7.50 14.92 -0.27
N THR A 160 6.56 14.74 0.66
CA THR A 160 6.74 15.10 2.06
C THR A 160 7.45 14.03 2.88
N PHE A 161 7.74 12.87 2.30
CA PHE A 161 8.45 11.76 2.98
C PHE A 161 9.95 12.02 3.16
N GLY A 162 10.51 12.99 2.40
CA GLY A 162 11.90 13.38 2.51
C GLY A 162 12.88 12.40 1.87
N ALA A 163 14.18 12.68 2.04
CA ALA A 163 15.25 11.91 1.43
C ALA A 163 15.42 10.51 2.04
N GLN A 164 14.91 10.27 3.26
CA GLN A 164 15.01 8.97 3.94
C GLN A 164 14.00 7.93 3.43
N ASP A 165 12.86 8.37 2.87
CA ASP A 165 11.89 7.49 2.22
C ASP A 165 11.70 7.90 0.76
N VAL A 166 12.79 7.79 -0.01
CA VAL A 166 12.85 8.18 -1.43
C VAL A 166 11.76 7.52 -2.27
N MET A 167 11.31 6.32 -1.87
CA MET A 167 10.26 5.58 -2.57
C MET A 167 8.85 5.95 -2.08
N GLY A 168 8.74 6.64 -0.95
CA GLY A 168 7.45 6.89 -0.29
C GLY A 168 6.45 7.64 -1.17
N MET A 169 6.89 8.70 -1.86
CA MET A 169 6.05 9.42 -2.80
C MET A 169 5.60 8.53 -3.96
N ALA A 170 6.52 7.79 -4.56
CA ALA A 170 6.22 6.88 -5.67
C ALA A 170 5.17 5.83 -5.27
N THR A 171 5.31 5.25 -4.07
CA THR A 171 4.36 4.31 -3.47
C THR A 171 3.00 4.95 -3.25
N ALA A 172 2.92 6.13 -2.62
CA ALA A 172 1.67 6.82 -2.37
C ALA A 172 0.94 7.17 -3.68
N VAL A 173 1.68 7.69 -4.67
CA VAL A 173 1.15 8.04 -5.99
C VAL A 173 0.67 6.80 -6.74
N ALA A 174 1.45 5.73 -6.75
CA ALA A 174 1.09 4.47 -7.38
C ALA A 174 -0.20 3.86 -6.81
N LEU A 175 -0.31 3.77 -5.48
CA LEU A 175 -1.51 3.29 -4.81
C LEU A 175 -2.72 4.19 -5.10
N GLY A 176 -2.51 5.51 -5.21
CA GLY A 176 -3.52 6.46 -5.66
C GLY A 176 -3.99 6.20 -7.09
N VAL A 177 -3.07 5.93 -8.03
CA VAL A 177 -3.40 5.54 -9.41
C VAL A 177 -4.23 4.25 -9.45
N VAL A 178 -3.84 3.24 -8.68
CA VAL A 178 -4.56 1.96 -8.57
C VAL A 178 -5.98 2.17 -8.04
N CYS A 179 -6.14 2.99 -6.98
CA CYS A 179 -7.46 3.34 -6.44
C CYS A 179 -8.31 4.12 -7.44
N ALA A 180 -7.74 5.16 -8.07
CA ALA A 180 -8.42 5.99 -9.05
C ALA A 180 -8.86 5.17 -10.28
N THR A 181 -8.00 4.31 -10.79
CA THR A 181 -8.31 3.40 -11.91
C THR A 181 -9.45 2.46 -11.54
N GLY A 182 -9.42 1.83 -10.35
CA GLY A 182 -10.49 0.96 -9.89
C GLY A 182 -11.84 1.68 -9.73
N LEU A 183 -11.83 2.93 -9.19
CA LEU A 183 -13.02 3.78 -9.10
C LEU A 183 -13.58 4.16 -10.47
N ALA A 184 -12.71 4.52 -11.43
CA ALA A 184 -13.08 4.88 -12.79
C ALA A 184 -13.72 3.71 -13.56
N LEU A 185 -13.24 2.49 -13.33
CA LEU A 185 -13.74 1.27 -13.96
C LEU A 185 -15.01 0.70 -13.32
N GLY A 186 -15.38 1.23 -12.16
CA GLY A 186 -16.56 0.81 -11.41
C GLY A 186 -17.90 1.13 -12.09
N ARG A 187 -18.99 0.83 -11.37
CA ARG A 187 -20.38 1.14 -11.77
C ARG A 187 -20.96 2.29 -10.93
N THR A 188 -20.14 3.29 -10.62
CA THR A 188 -20.55 4.52 -9.94
C THR A 188 -21.10 5.54 -10.94
N PRO A 189 -21.72 6.66 -10.50
CA PRO A 189 -22.18 7.72 -11.37
C PRO A 189 -21.09 8.20 -12.33
N SER A 190 -21.47 8.57 -13.56
CA SER A 190 -20.53 8.92 -14.63
C SER A 190 -19.56 10.03 -14.26
N TRP A 191 -20.03 11.05 -13.54
CA TRP A 191 -19.17 12.14 -13.09
C TRP A 191 -18.07 11.69 -12.11
N GLN A 192 -18.39 10.78 -11.16
CA GLN A 192 -17.36 10.23 -10.24
C GLN A 192 -16.32 9.41 -10.98
N ARG A 193 -16.75 8.66 -11.99
CA ARG A 193 -15.85 7.90 -12.86
C ARG A 193 -14.95 8.81 -13.69
N ALA A 194 -15.50 9.91 -14.23
CA ALA A 194 -14.74 10.90 -14.96
C ALA A 194 -13.71 11.59 -14.08
N VAL A 195 -14.08 12.00 -12.85
CA VAL A 195 -13.17 12.57 -11.86
C VAL A 195 -12.05 11.58 -11.51
N ALA A 196 -12.42 10.32 -11.22
CA ALA A 196 -11.42 9.30 -10.90
C ALA A 196 -10.45 9.04 -12.07
N ALA A 197 -10.95 8.98 -13.32
CA ALA A 197 -10.11 8.84 -14.50
C ALA A 197 -9.19 10.07 -14.70
N GLY A 198 -9.70 11.28 -14.47
CA GLY A 198 -8.89 12.49 -14.48
C GLY A 198 -7.78 12.48 -13.42
N CYS A 199 -8.11 12.07 -12.18
CA CYS A 199 -7.11 11.92 -11.13
C CYS A 199 -6.04 10.88 -11.51
N ALA A 200 -6.45 9.71 -12.07
CA ALA A 200 -5.51 8.70 -12.51
C ALA A 200 -4.54 9.25 -13.57
N ALA A 201 -5.06 10.00 -14.56
CA ALA A 201 -4.24 10.63 -15.61
C ALA A 201 -3.27 11.67 -15.04
N VAL A 202 -3.73 12.56 -14.16
CA VAL A 202 -2.90 13.59 -13.53
C VAL A 202 -1.78 12.96 -12.69
N LEU A 203 -2.07 11.88 -11.98
CA LEU A 203 -1.10 11.17 -11.13
C LEU A 203 0.01 10.46 -11.92
N LEU A 204 -0.12 10.27 -13.22
CA LEU A 204 0.97 9.75 -14.05
C LEU A 204 2.16 10.72 -14.12
N VAL A 205 1.93 12.03 -14.01
CA VAL A 205 3.01 13.03 -14.02
C VAL A 205 3.93 12.86 -12.80
N PRO A 206 3.44 12.94 -11.54
CA PRO A 206 4.31 12.73 -10.38
C PRO A 206 4.90 11.32 -10.32
N LEU A 207 4.19 10.30 -10.83
CA LEU A 207 4.75 8.96 -10.94
C LEU A 207 5.97 8.93 -11.89
N ALA A 208 5.90 9.64 -13.01
CA ALA A 208 7.02 9.74 -13.95
C ALA A 208 8.23 10.45 -13.31
N VAL A 209 8.05 11.60 -12.67
CA VAL A 209 9.15 12.36 -12.04
C VAL A 209 9.67 11.76 -10.74
N SER A 210 9.06 10.67 -10.25
CA SER A 210 9.62 9.89 -9.14
C SER A 210 10.84 9.07 -9.53
N PHE A 211 11.06 8.85 -10.83
CA PHE A 211 12.13 8.02 -11.40
C PHE A 211 12.23 6.61 -10.78
N SER A 212 11.14 6.09 -10.23
CA SER A 212 11.08 4.77 -9.64
C SER A 212 10.67 3.71 -10.67
N ARG A 213 11.65 3.01 -11.24
CA ARG A 213 11.42 1.93 -12.22
C ARG A 213 10.48 0.85 -11.66
N GLY A 214 10.71 0.44 -10.39
CA GLY A 214 9.87 -0.57 -9.72
C GLY A 214 8.41 -0.14 -9.60
N ALA A 215 8.16 1.10 -9.13
CA ALA A 215 6.81 1.64 -9.02
C ALA A 215 6.12 1.76 -10.40
N TRP A 216 6.85 2.13 -11.45
CA TRP A 216 6.31 2.20 -12.82
C TRP A 216 5.84 0.83 -13.30
N ILE A 217 6.72 -0.19 -13.19
CA ILE A 217 6.42 -1.57 -13.61
C ILE A 217 5.24 -2.13 -12.81
N ALA A 218 5.27 -2.00 -11.49
CA ALA A 218 4.19 -2.49 -10.62
C ALA A 218 2.85 -1.80 -10.94
N THR A 219 2.86 -0.48 -11.18
CA THR A 219 1.64 0.28 -11.50
C THR A 219 1.12 -0.06 -12.88
N ALA A 220 1.98 -0.11 -13.90
CA ALA A 220 1.59 -0.47 -15.25
C ALA A 220 0.98 -1.87 -15.30
N LEU A 221 1.65 -2.87 -14.72
CA LEU A 221 1.15 -4.24 -14.64
C LEU A 221 -0.21 -4.30 -13.93
N THR A 222 -0.32 -3.62 -12.79
CA THR A 222 -1.57 -3.61 -12.00
C THR A 222 -2.71 -2.95 -12.77
N CYS A 223 -2.48 -1.82 -13.41
CA CYS A 223 -3.48 -1.14 -14.22
C CYS A 223 -3.92 -1.99 -15.42
N VAL A 224 -2.99 -2.65 -16.11
CA VAL A 224 -3.31 -3.59 -17.20
C VAL A 224 -4.21 -4.72 -16.69
N VAL A 225 -3.87 -5.32 -15.55
CA VAL A 225 -4.70 -6.37 -14.93
C VAL A 225 -6.06 -5.83 -14.51
N GLN A 226 -6.15 -4.64 -13.88
CA GLN A 226 -7.43 -4.03 -13.52
C GLN A 226 -8.30 -3.78 -14.76
N LEU A 227 -7.71 -3.28 -15.86
CA LEU A 227 -8.40 -3.08 -17.13
C LEU A 227 -8.92 -4.40 -17.72
N ALA A 228 -8.08 -5.43 -17.77
CA ALA A 228 -8.49 -6.77 -18.23
C ALA A 228 -9.61 -7.35 -17.36
N LEU A 229 -9.50 -7.17 -16.04
CA LEU A 229 -10.52 -7.59 -15.09
C LEU A 229 -11.82 -6.75 -15.15
N ALA A 230 -11.81 -5.53 -15.63
CA ALA A 230 -13.01 -4.71 -15.80
C ALA A 230 -13.82 -5.06 -17.07
N GLY A 231 -13.23 -5.77 -17.99
CA GLY A 231 -13.82 -6.22 -19.26
C GLY A 231 -13.25 -5.48 -20.48
N LEU A 232 -13.06 -6.22 -21.57
CA LEU A 232 -12.32 -5.80 -22.77
C LEU A 232 -12.78 -4.46 -23.37
N ARG A 233 -14.10 -4.23 -23.48
CA ARG A 233 -14.64 -2.97 -24.02
C ARG A 233 -14.25 -1.72 -23.20
N ARG A 234 -14.18 -1.88 -21.87
CA ARG A 234 -13.76 -0.79 -20.98
C ARG A 234 -12.24 -0.62 -21.02
N ALA A 235 -11.53 -1.74 -21.05
CA ALA A 235 -10.08 -1.76 -21.19
C ALA A 235 -9.62 -1.02 -22.46
N LEU A 236 -10.22 -1.30 -23.61
CA LEU A 236 -9.89 -0.63 -24.87
C LEU A 236 -10.16 0.89 -24.81
N LYS A 237 -11.31 1.32 -24.26
CA LYS A 237 -11.63 2.75 -24.13
C LYS A 237 -10.66 3.48 -23.19
N ALA A 238 -10.35 2.88 -22.02
CA ALA A 238 -9.42 3.46 -21.07
C ALA A 238 -7.97 3.43 -21.60
N GLY A 239 -7.56 2.32 -22.26
CA GLY A 239 -6.26 2.22 -22.90
C GLY A 239 -6.07 3.28 -23.99
N ALA A 240 -7.07 3.47 -24.86
CA ALA A 240 -7.04 4.51 -25.88
C ALA A 240 -6.94 5.92 -25.27
N ALA A 241 -7.65 6.20 -24.17
CA ALA A 241 -7.56 7.48 -23.46
C ALA A 241 -6.19 7.70 -22.82
N VAL A 242 -5.58 6.67 -22.24
CA VAL A 242 -4.22 6.74 -21.66
C VAL A 242 -3.17 6.97 -22.74
N VAL A 243 -3.27 6.26 -23.88
CA VAL A 243 -2.37 6.45 -25.03
C VAL A 243 -2.53 7.87 -25.60
N ALA A 244 -3.76 8.34 -25.77
CA ALA A 244 -4.02 9.71 -26.25
C ALA A 244 -3.46 10.76 -25.29
N ALA A 245 -3.65 10.58 -23.97
CA ALA A 245 -3.06 11.48 -22.96
C ALA A 245 -1.53 11.44 -22.97
N GLY A 246 -0.93 10.26 -23.12
CA GLY A 246 0.52 10.10 -23.26
C GLY A 246 1.08 10.81 -24.49
N VAL A 247 0.43 10.65 -25.64
CA VAL A 247 0.82 11.32 -26.89
C VAL A 247 0.70 12.86 -26.75
N ILE A 248 -0.34 13.36 -26.10
CA ILE A 248 -0.52 14.81 -25.86
C ILE A 248 0.55 15.33 -24.89
N LEU A 249 0.89 14.59 -23.83
CA LEU A 249 1.91 15.00 -22.84
C LEU A 249 3.32 14.99 -23.44
N VAL A 250 3.68 13.95 -24.17
CA VAL A 250 5.03 13.81 -24.75
C VAL A 250 5.14 14.63 -26.05
N GLY A 251 4.15 14.57 -26.93
CA GLY A 251 4.17 15.25 -28.23
C GLY A 251 3.78 16.73 -28.18
N GLY A 252 2.88 17.11 -27.24
CA GLY A 252 2.37 18.48 -27.13
C GLY A 252 3.19 19.39 -26.22
N PHE A 253 3.78 18.86 -25.17
CA PHE A 253 4.49 19.64 -24.16
C PHE A 253 5.99 19.37 -24.09
N GLY A 254 6.52 18.45 -24.89
CA GLY A 254 7.95 18.11 -24.90
C GLY A 254 8.49 17.63 -23.53
N VAL A 255 7.59 17.34 -22.59
CA VAL A 255 7.95 17.03 -21.20
C VAL A 255 8.72 15.71 -21.15
N GLY A 256 10.01 15.82 -20.89
CA GLY A 256 10.83 14.68 -20.49
C GLY A 256 11.30 13.77 -21.61
N SER A 257 11.25 14.16 -22.88
CA SER A 257 11.64 13.28 -24.00
C SER A 257 13.09 12.75 -23.87
N ALA A 258 14.05 13.58 -23.52
CA ALA A 258 15.46 13.19 -23.35
C ALA A 258 15.66 12.34 -22.08
N MET A 259 15.12 12.77 -20.91
CA MET A 259 15.22 12.02 -19.66
C MET A 259 14.43 10.70 -19.69
N LEU A 260 13.27 10.68 -20.35
CA LEU A 260 12.49 9.45 -20.51
C LEU A 260 13.24 8.46 -21.42
N GLN A 261 13.89 8.97 -22.48
CA GLN A 261 14.70 8.18 -23.38
C GLN A 261 15.91 7.60 -22.67
N GLU A 262 16.65 8.42 -21.91
CA GLU A 262 17.79 7.98 -21.08
C GLU A 262 17.38 6.89 -20.07
N ARG A 263 16.18 7.01 -19.46
CA ARG A 263 15.67 5.98 -18.53
C ARG A 263 15.18 4.72 -19.23
N ILE A 264 14.59 4.82 -20.40
CA ILE A 264 14.24 3.64 -21.22
C ILE A 264 15.52 2.93 -21.65
N ASP A 265 16.52 3.69 -22.11
CA ASP A 265 17.82 3.15 -22.50
C ASP A 265 18.52 2.51 -21.30
N SER A 266 18.44 3.12 -20.11
CA SER A 266 19.00 2.53 -18.88
C SER A 266 18.30 1.24 -18.44
N ILE A 267 17.01 1.06 -18.76
CA ILE A 267 16.30 -0.21 -18.50
C ILE A 267 16.78 -1.29 -19.46
N THR A 268 17.05 -0.94 -20.71
CA THR A 268 17.54 -1.88 -21.73
C THR A 268 19.02 -2.22 -21.58
N GLN A 269 19.82 -1.31 -21.03
CA GLN A 269 21.28 -1.47 -20.83
C GLN A 269 21.69 -2.04 -19.46
N VAL A 270 20.73 -2.30 -18.57
CA VAL A 270 21.00 -2.86 -17.21
C VAL A 270 21.86 -4.13 -17.24
N ALA A 271 21.78 -4.91 -18.32
CA ALA A 271 22.56 -6.14 -18.45
C ALA A 271 24.04 -5.89 -18.81
N ASP A 272 24.34 -4.78 -19.51
CA ASP A 272 25.67 -4.51 -20.09
C ASP A 272 26.53 -3.57 -19.22
N ALA A 273 25.89 -2.63 -18.50
CA ALA A 273 26.56 -1.72 -17.58
C ALA A 273 25.63 -1.37 -16.40
N PRO A 274 25.52 -2.26 -15.39
CA PRO A 274 24.65 -2.02 -14.24
C PRO A 274 25.16 -0.85 -13.41
N ASP A 275 24.25 0.09 -13.06
CA ASP A 275 24.58 1.15 -12.12
C ASP A 275 24.83 0.57 -10.70
N GLN A 276 25.56 1.31 -9.83
CA GLN A 276 25.94 0.82 -8.51
C GLN A 276 24.73 0.38 -7.67
N SER A 277 23.58 1.02 -7.83
CA SER A 277 22.38 0.64 -7.10
C SER A 277 21.83 -0.74 -7.50
N VAL A 278 22.07 -1.18 -8.73
CA VAL A 278 21.74 -2.52 -9.22
C VAL A 278 22.75 -3.54 -8.68
N VAL A 279 24.05 -3.19 -8.70
CA VAL A 279 25.13 -4.04 -8.15
C VAL A 279 24.88 -4.28 -6.66
N ASP A 280 24.57 -3.23 -5.89
CA ASP A 280 24.25 -3.33 -4.47
C ASP A 280 23.06 -4.26 -4.22
N ARG A 281 21.99 -4.13 -5.00
CA ARG A 281 20.81 -5.01 -4.86
C ARG A 281 21.14 -6.47 -5.12
N TYR A 282 21.87 -6.78 -6.20
CA TYR A 282 22.26 -8.17 -6.47
C TYR A 282 23.14 -8.74 -5.38
N THR A 283 24.07 -7.93 -4.84
CA THR A 283 24.95 -8.33 -3.73
C THR A 283 24.14 -8.58 -2.46
N LEU A 284 23.21 -7.69 -2.12
CA LEU A 284 22.31 -7.86 -0.96
C LEU A 284 21.37 -9.07 -1.12
N TRP A 285 20.88 -9.33 -2.34
CA TRP A 285 20.08 -10.52 -2.62
C TRP A 285 20.89 -11.79 -2.45
N ALA A 286 22.11 -11.82 -2.94
CA ALA A 286 23.02 -12.96 -2.76
C ALA A 286 23.30 -13.18 -1.26
N SER A 287 23.55 -12.10 -0.51
CA SER A 287 23.74 -12.16 0.95
C SER A 287 22.51 -12.73 1.66
N ALA A 288 21.31 -12.28 1.32
CA ALA A 288 20.06 -12.80 1.89
C ALA A 288 19.89 -14.31 1.64
N VAL A 289 20.22 -14.77 0.42
CA VAL A 289 20.18 -16.20 0.08
C VAL A 289 21.26 -16.98 0.82
N GLY A 290 22.46 -16.40 1.03
CA GLY A 290 23.53 -16.98 1.84
C GLY A 290 23.06 -17.24 3.28
N MET A 291 22.54 -16.21 3.95
CA MET A 291 21.98 -16.29 5.30
C MET A 291 20.88 -17.36 5.40
N TRP A 292 19.95 -17.39 4.44
CA TRP A 292 18.90 -18.39 4.41
C TRP A 292 19.44 -19.82 4.30
N ARG A 293 20.49 -20.05 3.51
CA ARG A 293 21.11 -21.37 3.38
C ARG A 293 21.75 -21.87 4.68
N GLU A 294 22.23 -20.98 5.52
CA GLU A 294 22.79 -21.33 6.84
C GLU A 294 21.69 -21.72 7.83
N GLN A 295 20.56 -21.02 7.81
CA GLN A 295 19.42 -21.25 8.71
C GLN A 295 18.09 -21.33 7.95
N PRO A 296 17.83 -22.42 7.21
CA PRO A 296 16.73 -22.47 6.26
C PRO A 296 15.33 -22.37 6.88
N LEU A 297 15.12 -22.90 8.08
CA LEU A 297 13.80 -22.96 8.70
C LEU A 297 13.41 -21.69 9.45
N THR A 298 14.32 -21.16 10.25
CA THR A 298 14.05 -20.04 11.19
C THR A 298 14.66 -18.72 10.74
N GLY A 299 15.58 -18.73 9.78
CA GLY A 299 16.37 -17.57 9.40
C GLY A 299 17.38 -17.16 10.48
N VAL A 300 18.13 -16.10 10.21
CA VAL A 300 19.17 -15.59 11.13
C VAL A 300 18.60 -14.77 12.29
N GLY A 301 17.28 -14.59 12.36
CA GLY A 301 16.60 -13.80 13.39
C GLY A 301 16.15 -12.43 12.91
N LEU A 302 15.11 -11.91 13.56
CA LEU A 302 14.44 -10.67 13.19
C LEU A 302 15.37 -9.47 13.39
N LYS A 303 15.46 -8.61 12.36
CA LYS A 303 16.34 -7.42 12.32
C LYS A 303 17.84 -7.71 12.35
N ASN A 304 18.25 -8.93 12.10
CA ASN A 304 19.67 -9.32 12.07
C ASN A 304 20.29 -9.21 10.69
N PHE A 305 19.55 -8.91 9.62
CA PHE A 305 20.10 -8.78 8.28
C PHE A 305 21.35 -7.89 8.23
N PRO A 306 21.39 -6.67 8.83
CA PRO A 306 22.57 -5.82 8.77
C PRO A 306 23.82 -6.42 9.42
N GLU A 307 23.66 -7.20 10.49
CA GLU A 307 24.77 -7.82 11.22
C GLU A 307 25.43 -8.96 10.43
N TYR A 308 24.62 -9.74 9.71
CA TYR A 308 25.09 -10.88 8.92
C TYR A 308 25.45 -10.51 7.48
N ARG A 309 25.02 -9.33 7.00
CA ARG A 309 25.21 -8.87 5.62
C ARG A 309 26.67 -8.92 5.18
N ASP A 310 27.55 -8.34 5.98
CA ASP A 310 28.95 -8.17 5.61
C ASP A 310 29.71 -9.51 5.52
N GLY A 311 29.29 -10.53 6.28
CA GLY A 311 29.83 -11.89 6.18
C GLY A 311 29.45 -12.63 4.91
N HIS A 312 28.41 -12.16 4.20
CA HIS A 312 27.87 -12.80 2.98
C HIS A 312 28.00 -11.91 1.74
N ALA A 313 28.32 -10.62 1.91
CA ALA A 313 28.44 -9.67 0.82
C ALA A 313 29.77 -9.81 0.10
N THR A 314 29.77 -9.56 -1.21
CA THR A 314 30.98 -9.41 -1.98
C THR A 314 31.57 -8.01 -1.81
N LEU A 315 32.86 -7.83 -2.20
CA LEU A 315 33.52 -6.51 -2.20
C LEU A 315 32.88 -5.48 -3.15
N ALA A 316 31.92 -5.90 -3.97
CA ALA A 316 31.17 -5.01 -4.87
C ALA A 316 30.11 -4.18 -4.15
N LEU A 317 29.76 -4.52 -2.88
CA LEU A 317 28.78 -3.78 -2.09
C LEU A 317 29.34 -2.39 -1.74
N SER A 318 28.57 -1.35 -2.03
CA SER A 318 28.91 0.02 -1.62
C SER A 318 28.80 0.20 -0.09
N SER A 319 29.49 1.22 0.44
CA SER A 319 29.46 1.53 1.87
C SER A 319 28.11 2.10 2.36
N GLY A 320 27.19 2.39 1.45
CA GLY A 320 25.88 2.94 1.75
C GLY A 320 25.28 3.72 0.57
N SER A 321 24.04 4.15 0.72
CA SER A 321 23.39 5.05 -0.23
C SER A 321 23.66 6.50 0.15
N ASP A 322 24.12 7.29 -0.81
CA ASP A 322 24.31 8.72 -0.63
C ASP A 322 22.93 9.41 -0.63
N ILE A 323 22.64 10.16 0.41
CA ILE A 323 21.38 10.88 0.58
C ILE A 323 21.69 12.36 0.74
N GLU A 324 21.03 13.21 -0.06
CA GLU A 324 21.14 14.67 0.01
C GLU A 324 19.87 15.30 -0.58
N GLY A 325 19.55 16.49 -0.14
CA GLY A 325 18.46 17.29 -0.68
C GLY A 325 17.14 17.10 0.09
N ALA A 326 16.08 17.74 -0.41
CA ALA A 326 14.78 17.81 0.26
C ALA A 326 14.85 18.35 1.71
N GLY A 327 15.83 19.24 1.99
CA GLY A 327 16.08 19.81 3.31
C GLY A 327 17.08 19.06 4.18
N GLU A 328 17.62 17.94 3.69
CA GLU A 328 18.65 17.16 4.40
C GLU A 328 20.07 17.44 3.85
N ALA A 329 21.04 17.49 4.78
CA ALA A 329 22.46 17.54 4.41
C ALA A 329 22.94 16.17 3.93
N PHE A 330 24.01 16.19 3.14
CA PHE A 330 24.63 14.96 2.64
C PHE A 330 25.00 14.02 3.81
N HIS A 331 24.54 12.79 3.73
CA HIS A 331 24.97 11.69 4.59
C HIS A 331 24.88 10.34 3.88
N LYS A 332 25.64 9.37 4.37
CA LYS A 332 25.56 8.00 3.90
C LYS A 332 24.59 7.18 4.74
N GLN A 333 23.54 6.71 4.11
CA GLN A 333 22.59 5.79 4.75
C GLN A 333 23.07 4.36 4.57
N ALA A 334 23.17 3.61 5.67
CA ALA A 334 23.55 2.22 5.63
C ALA A 334 22.48 1.37 4.92
N LEU A 335 22.94 0.38 4.15
CA LEU A 335 22.08 -0.59 3.47
C LEU A 335 21.58 -1.63 4.49
N LEU A 336 20.44 -1.41 5.10
CA LEU A 336 19.93 -2.20 6.23
C LEU A 336 19.04 -3.37 5.81
N SER A 337 18.76 -3.52 4.51
CA SER A 337 17.85 -4.56 4.01
C SER A 337 18.21 -4.95 2.58
N PRO A 338 17.76 -6.11 2.07
CA PRO A 338 17.98 -6.51 0.69
C PRO A 338 17.13 -5.74 -0.33
N HIS A 339 16.32 -4.77 0.07
CA HIS A 339 15.35 -4.09 -0.79
C HIS A 339 14.45 -5.08 -1.56
N SER A 340 14.11 -6.19 -0.92
CA SER A 340 13.14 -7.18 -1.35
C SER A 340 12.50 -7.81 -0.13
N MET A 341 11.20 -7.61 0.03
CA MET A 341 10.46 -8.15 1.19
C MET A 341 10.53 -9.66 1.26
N TYR A 342 10.50 -10.33 0.11
CA TYR A 342 10.58 -11.78 0.05
C TYR A 342 11.92 -12.31 0.58
N LEU A 343 13.02 -11.70 0.15
CA LEU A 343 14.36 -12.09 0.57
C LEU A 343 14.65 -11.67 2.01
N LEU A 344 14.12 -10.52 2.44
CA LEU A 344 14.24 -10.06 3.83
C LEU A 344 13.57 -11.06 4.79
N VAL A 345 12.33 -11.47 4.48
CA VAL A 345 11.63 -12.44 5.32
C VAL A 345 12.29 -13.82 5.24
N LEU A 346 12.75 -14.22 4.08
CA LEU A 346 13.41 -15.52 3.90
C LEU A 346 14.73 -15.58 4.69
N SER A 347 15.54 -14.51 4.69
CA SER A 347 16.80 -14.46 5.42
C SER A 347 16.60 -14.35 6.94
N GLU A 348 15.70 -13.46 7.40
CA GLU A 348 15.48 -13.19 8.82
C GLU A 348 14.55 -14.19 9.52
N GLN A 349 13.56 -14.75 8.81
CA GLN A 349 12.49 -15.56 9.38
C GLN A 349 12.46 -17.00 8.82
N GLY A 350 13.33 -17.31 7.85
CA GLY A 350 13.40 -18.61 7.20
C GLY A 350 12.13 -19.00 6.46
N LEU A 351 12.03 -20.30 6.13
CA LEU A 351 10.84 -20.86 5.46
C LEU A 351 9.57 -20.76 6.31
N LEU A 352 9.68 -20.86 7.64
CA LEU A 352 8.51 -20.76 8.51
C LEU A 352 7.84 -19.38 8.40
N GLY A 353 8.61 -18.29 8.55
CA GLY A 353 8.09 -16.95 8.41
C GLY A 353 7.67 -16.62 6.99
N PHE A 354 8.46 -17.03 6.01
CA PHE A 354 8.17 -16.84 4.59
C PHE A 354 6.84 -17.49 4.17
N CYS A 355 6.65 -18.79 4.48
CA CYS A 355 5.43 -19.50 4.16
C CYS A 355 4.21 -18.93 4.92
N ALA A 356 4.39 -18.49 6.16
CA ALA A 356 3.34 -17.86 6.94
C ALA A 356 2.88 -16.52 6.31
N LEU A 357 3.82 -15.64 5.99
CA LEU A 357 3.51 -14.33 5.44
C LEU A 357 2.99 -14.42 4.00
N VAL A 358 3.71 -15.10 3.11
CA VAL A 358 3.32 -15.28 1.71
C VAL A 358 2.03 -16.10 1.61
N GLY A 359 1.86 -17.12 2.45
CA GLY A 359 0.63 -17.89 2.56
C GLY A 359 -0.57 -17.04 2.95
N SER A 360 -0.41 -16.09 3.88
CA SER A 360 -1.43 -15.09 4.21
C SER A 360 -1.80 -14.23 3.01
N TRP A 361 -0.82 -13.69 2.28
CA TRP A 361 -1.07 -12.85 1.08
C TRP A 361 -1.74 -13.64 -0.05
N LEU A 362 -1.31 -14.87 -0.29
CA LEU A 362 -1.95 -15.73 -1.29
C LEU A 362 -3.39 -16.07 -0.91
N ALA A 363 -3.65 -16.32 0.37
CA ALA A 363 -5.02 -16.52 0.85
C ALA A 363 -5.88 -15.27 0.66
N LEU A 364 -5.35 -14.08 0.96
CA LEU A 364 -6.01 -12.80 0.67
C LEU A 364 -6.30 -12.63 -0.82
N LEU A 365 -5.32 -12.94 -1.68
CA LEU A 365 -5.47 -12.85 -3.14
C LEU A 365 -6.59 -13.77 -3.63
N VAL A 366 -6.59 -15.02 -3.21
CA VAL A 366 -7.65 -15.99 -3.55
C VAL A 366 -9.03 -15.50 -3.09
N CYS A 367 -9.12 -14.97 -1.86
CA CYS A 367 -10.37 -14.43 -1.33
C CYS A 367 -10.82 -13.17 -2.10
N ALA A 368 -9.91 -12.27 -2.45
CA ALA A 368 -10.19 -11.05 -3.21
C ALA A 368 -10.68 -11.39 -4.64
N VAL A 369 -10.03 -12.33 -5.32
CA VAL A 369 -10.42 -12.79 -6.66
C VAL A 369 -11.78 -13.50 -6.64
N ARG A 370 -12.05 -14.35 -5.63
CA ARG A 370 -13.38 -14.93 -5.43
C ARG A 370 -14.43 -13.85 -5.19
N GLY A 371 -14.10 -12.81 -4.44
CA GLY A 371 -14.94 -11.63 -4.25
C GLY A 371 -15.23 -10.88 -5.54
N LEU A 372 -14.22 -10.74 -6.42
CA LEU A 372 -14.37 -10.13 -7.74
C LEU A 372 -15.31 -10.97 -8.64
N ALA A 373 -15.15 -12.29 -8.67
CA ALA A 373 -16.02 -13.18 -9.44
C ALA A 373 -17.48 -13.03 -9.02
N ARG A 374 -17.74 -12.90 -7.72
CA ARG A 374 -19.09 -12.62 -7.18
C ARG A 374 -19.58 -11.23 -7.59
N ALA A 375 -18.78 -10.17 -7.43
CA ALA A 375 -19.14 -8.81 -7.80
C ALA A 375 -19.53 -8.68 -9.29
N ARG A 376 -18.89 -9.48 -10.15
CA ARG A 376 -19.23 -9.55 -11.58
C ARG A 376 -20.61 -10.18 -11.81
N ARG A 377 -20.94 -11.24 -11.09
CA ARG A 377 -22.25 -11.93 -11.18
C ARG A 377 -23.36 -11.03 -10.63
N ASP A 378 -23.15 -10.48 -9.44
CA ASP A 378 -24.14 -9.67 -8.72
C ASP A 378 -24.30 -8.26 -9.31
N GLY A 379 -23.36 -7.85 -10.18
CA GLY A 379 -23.37 -6.53 -10.81
C GLY A 379 -23.05 -5.37 -9.87
N ALA A 380 -22.62 -5.61 -8.64
CA ALA A 380 -22.42 -4.58 -7.61
C ALA A 380 -21.05 -4.67 -6.92
N GLY A 381 -20.40 -3.49 -6.68
CA GLY A 381 -19.12 -3.39 -5.98
C GLY A 381 -17.90 -3.77 -6.83
N LEU A 382 -18.01 -3.69 -8.15
CA LEU A 382 -16.90 -3.97 -9.07
C LEU A 382 -15.70 -3.06 -8.82
N ASP A 383 -15.95 -1.78 -8.49
CA ASP A 383 -14.95 -0.81 -8.09
C ASP A 383 -14.16 -1.26 -6.86
N CYS A 384 -14.85 -1.64 -5.78
CA CYS A 384 -14.19 -2.14 -4.57
C CYS A 384 -13.37 -3.42 -4.85
N ALA A 385 -13.91 -4.31 -5.68
CA ALA A 385 -13.22 -5.53 -6.08
C ALA A 385 -11.93 -5.26 -6.86
N LEU A 386 -12.00 -4.35 -7.85
CA LEU A 386 -10.84 -3.97 -8.66
C LEU A 386 -9.78 -3.27 -7.83
N ILE A 387 -10.17 -2.38 -6.91
CA ILE A 387 -9.25 -1.72 -5.98
C ILE A 387 -8.58 -2.75 -5.08
N ALA A 388 -9.34 -3.62 -4.43
CA ALA A 388 -8.80 -4.62 -3.51
C ALA A 388 -7.80 -5.56 -4.20
N CYS A 389 -8.17 -6.10 -5.39
CA CYS A 389 -7.26 -6.93 -6.16
C CYS A 389 -6.05 -6.15 -6.67
N GLY A 390 -6.25 -4.89 -7.09
CA GLY A 390 -5.18 -4.04 -7.59
C GLY A 390 -4.18 -3.66 -6.50
N LEU A 391 -4.64 -3.22 -5.34
CA LEU A 391 -3.76 -2.86 -4.21
C LEU A 391 -2.88 -4.04 -3.77
N LEU A 392 -3.48 -5.23 -3.66
CA LEU A 392 -2.71 -6.42 -3.30
C LEU A 392 -1.72 -6.82 -4.40
N LEU A 393 -2.16 -6.82 -5.66
CA LEU A 393 -1.28 -7.16 -6.79
C LEU A 393 -0.10 -6.19 -6.86
N TRP A 394 -0.37 -4.88 -6.76
CA TRP A 394 0.67 -3.87 -6.75
C TRP A 394 1.69 -4.12 -5.64
N GLN A 395 1.21 -4.38 -4.43
CA GLN A 395 2.07 -4.64 -3.27
C GLN A 395 2.92 -5.90 -3.44
N LEU A 396 2.34 -6.97 -4.00
CA LEU A 396 3.08 -8.21 -4.26
C LEU A 396 4.19 -8.02 -5.30
N VAL A 397 3.95 -7.18 -6.31
CA VAL A 397 4.96 -6.86 -7.33
C VAL A 397 6.02 -5.92 -6.77
N ASP A 398 5.62 -4.87 -6.05
CA ASP A 398 6.53 -3.90 -5.43
C ASP A 398 7.49 -4.58 -4.45
N TYR A 399 7.04 -5.56 -3.70
CA TYR A 399 7.84 -6.32 -2.74
C TYR A 399 8.96 -7.19 -3.36
N VAL A 400 9.02 -7.31 -4.67
CA VAL A 400 10.20 -7.87 -5.36
C VAL A 400 11.38 -6.92 -5.24
N TYR A 401 11.12 -5.60 -5.29
CA TYR A 401 12.12 -4.54 -5.32
C TYR A 401 12.08 -3.58 -4.12
N GLY A 402 11.13 -3.77 -3.23
CA GLY A 402 10.91 -2.97 -2.03
C GLY A 402 10.67 -3.84 -0.81
N ASP A 403 10.75 -3.23 0.35
CA ASP A 403 10.46 -3.85 1.64
C ASP A 403 9.73 -2.87 2.57
N ILE A 404 9.60 -3.26 3.84
CA ILE A 404 9.07 -2.36 4.86
C ILE A 404 10.19 -1.47 5.39
N GLY A 405 10.05 -0.18 5.16
CA GLY A 405 10.98 0.86 5.62
C GLY A 405 10.21 2.06 6.14
N GLY A 406 10.45 3.21 5.66
CA GLY A 406 9.92 4.49 6.05
C GLY A 406 8.42 4.64 6.38
N PRO A 407 7.94 5.88 6.50
CA PRO A 407 6.55 6.20 6.88
C PRO A 407 5.51 5.67 5.89
N SER A 408 5.85 5.58 4.59
CA SER A 408 4.96 5.09 3.54
C SER A 408 4.49 3.65 3.76
N THR A 409 5.23 2.84 4.52
CA THR A 409 4.89 1.44 4.85
C THR A 409 3.51 1.29 5.49
N LEU A 410 3.02 2.32 6.19
CA LEU A 410 1.69 2.28 6.80
C LEU A 410 0.57 2.18 5.75
N LEU A 411 0.78 2.73 4.54
CA LEU A 411 -0.15 2.58 3.42
C LEU A 411 -0.37 1.12 3.04
N THR A 412 0.69 0.30 3.12
CA THR A 412 0.58 -1.15 2.91
C THR A 412 -0.40 -1.79 3.88
N GLY A 413 -0.32 -1.45 5.17
CA GLY A 413 -1.26 -1.98 6.17
C GLY A 413 -2.71 -1.64 5.84
N VAL A 414 -2.97 -0.39 5.45
CA VAL A 414 -4.32 0.04 5.05
C VAL A 414 -4.76 -0.63 3.75
N ALA A 415 -3.89 -0.77 2.77
CA ALA A 415 -4.18 -1.46 1.50
C ALA A 415 -4.51 -2.95 1.70
N LEU A 416 -3.72 -3.64 2.53
CA LEU A 416 -4.01 -5.03 2.94
C LEU A 416 -5.34 -5.12 3.69
N GLY A 417 -5.65 -4.12 4.53
CA GLY A 417 -6.92 -4.03 5.24
C GLY A 417 -8.12 -3.88 4.31
N LEU A 418 -8.03 -3.03 3.27
CA LEU A 418 -9.04 -2.91 2.22
C LEU A 418 -9.24 -4.24 1.48
N THR A 419 -8.13 -4.93 1.17
CA THR A 419 -8.17 -6.25 0.54
C THR A 419 -8.81 -7.30 1.45
N ALA A 420 -8.43 -7.32 2.72
CA ALA A 420 -9.00 -8.22 3.73
C ALA A 420 -10.50 -7.97 3.91
N TRP A 421 -10.93 -6.71 4.00
CA TRP A 421 -12.34 -6.38 4.09
C TRP A 421 -13.12 -6.88 2.86
N TRP A 422 -12.59 -6.66 1.66
CA TRP A 422 -13.25 -7.12 0.45
C TRP A 422 -13.35 -8.65 0.37
N GLY A 423 -12.29 -9.36 0.74
CA GLY A 423 -12.19 -10.82 0.63
C GLY A 423 -12.80 -11.61 1.79
N LEU A 424 -12.66 -11.09 3.02
CA LEU A 424 -12.89 -11.85 4.25
C LEU A 424 -14.05 -11.33 5.12
N ALA A 425 -14.50 -10.06 4.92
CA ALA A 425 -15.64 -9.57 5.70
C ALA A 425 -16.86 -10.46 5.44
N GLU A 426 -17.41 -11.01 6.51
CA GLU A 426 -18.71 -11.66 6.44
C GLU A 426 -19.72 -10.58 6.02
N ARG A 427 -20.35 -10.77 4.88
CA ARG A 427 -21.45 -9.93 4.47
C ARG A 427 -22.60 -10.24 5.45
N ALA A 428 -22.63 -9.49 6.55
CA ALA A 428 -23.83 -9.39 7.33
C ALA A 428 -24.94 -9.04 6.34
N SER A 429 -25.83 -9.97 6.19
CA SER A 429 -26.88 -10.07 5.21
C SER A 429 -27.44 -8.71 4.85
N ALA A 430 -27.10 -8.18 3.68
CA ALA A 430 -27.88 -7.14 3.02
C ALA A 430 -29.36 -7.59 2.84
N ASP A 431 -29.62 -8.88 2.98
CA ASP A 431 -30.95 -9.50 2.97
C ASP A 431 -31.76 -9.24 4.23
N THR A 432 -31.16 -9.03 5.41
CA THR A 432 -31.93 -8.66 6.60
C THR A 432 -32.43 -7.22 6.53
N ALA A 433 -31.61 -6.30 6.01
CA ALA A 433 -32.02 -4.90 5.85
C ALA A 433 -33.10 -4.74 4.75
N HIS A 434 -33.19 -5.65 3.80
CA HIS A 434 -34.24 -5.62 2.76
C HIS A 434 -35.50 -6.34 3.20
N ARG A 435 -35.43 -7.29 4.13
CA ARG A 435 -36.62 -7.92 4.76
C ARG A 435 -37.32 -7.00 5.75
N ASP A 436 -36.54 -6.16 6.46
CA ASP A 436 -37.13 -5.20 7.43
C ASP A 436 -37.72 -3.93 6.75
N THR A 437 -37.54 -3.76 5.44
CA THR A 437 -38.12 -2.64 4.67
C THR A 437 -39.31 -3.03 3.80
N LEU A 438 -39.71 -4.29 3.79
CA LEU A 438 -41.00 -4.66 3.17
C LEU A 438 -42.10 -4.30 4.17
N PRO A 439 -43.03 -3.36 3.84
CA PRO A 439 -44.18 -3.08 4.66
C PRO A 439 -44.98 -4.37 4.79
N GLY A 440 -45.34 -4.71 6.02
CA GLY A 440 -46.07 -5.90 6.36
C GLY A 440 -47.24 -6.11 5.39
N ARG A 441 -47.21 -7.25 4.69
CA ARG A 441 -48.46 -7.78 4.13
C ARG A 441 -49.33 -8.12 5.31
N VAL A 442 -50.24 -7.22 5.51
CA VAL A 442 -51.37 -7.32 6.40
C VAL A 442 -51.95 -8.74 6.35
N GLU A 443 -52.02 -9.35 7.52
CA GLU A 443 -53.00 -10.37 7.85
C GLU A 443 -54.42 -9.86 7.52
N GLU A 444 -54.87 -10.17 6.34
CA GLU A 444 -56.26 -10.08 5.96
C GLU A 444 -56.65 -11.35 5.23
N ALA A 445 -56.83 -12.42 5.96
CA ALA A 445 -57.61 -13.58 5.52
C ALA A 445 -57.83 -14.59 6.66
N VAL A 446 -58.47 -14.21 7.76
CA VAL A 446 -59.27 -15.17 8.55
C VAL A 446 -60.41 -14.38 9.19
N ALA A 447 -61.40 -14.11 8.39
CA ALA A 447 -62.78 -13.85 8.88
C ALA A 447 -63.76 -14.00 7.70
N ARG A 448 -64.01 -15.24 7.36
CA ARG A 448 -65.39 -15.69 6.86
C ARG A 448 -65.49 -17.19 7.02
#